data_3833fc58fcd66104f7add6ef086b024e
#
_entry.id   3833fc58fcd66104f7add6ef086b024e
#
_cell.length_a   1.000
_cell.length_b   1.000
_cell.length_c   1.000
_cell.angle_alpha   90.00
_cell.angle_beta   90.00
_cell.angle_gamma   90.00
#
_symmetry.space_group_name_H-M   'P 1'
#
loop_
_entity.id
_entity.type
_entity.pdbx_description
1 polymer ?
#
loop_
_entity_poly.entity_id
_entity_poly.type
_entity_poly.pdbx_seq_one_letter_code
_entity_poly.pdbx_strand_id
1 'polypeptide(L)'
;MELDELKQKWTELSEQVEKNELLNRQIIIDMIQSKKETHLQKQLRVEKMAFGVLGLFLGIVCYTFWRNVAPGWISWYLLGMVIWLLLMQTLMFRIIYTLKTVTEHVEQQYKRLQSYKVLMNLTYIFSYVIITPVIIAFFYIWHNPLFRTVLCVMILAGFLGDYFIYHKTGDRLKGFRDAVRALQDLKSGKQE
;
A
#
# COMPACT_ATOMS: atom_id res chain seq x y z
N MET A 1 57.96 -18.62 -25.15
CA MET A 1 57.44 -17.23 -25.10
C MET A 1 55.96 -17.21 -25.42
N GLU A 2 55.47 -17.78 -26.49
CA GLU A 2 54.02 -17.67 -26.85
C GLU A 2 53.01 -18.29 -25.84
N LEU A 3 53.40 -19.36 -25.14
CA LEU A 3 52.48 -20.06 -24.21
C LEU A 3 52.23 -19.26 -22.90
N ASP A 4 53.27 -18.55 -22.44
CA ASP A 4 53.17 -17.73 -21.22
C ASP A 4 52.42 -16.41 -21.48
N GLU A 5 52.59 -15.83 -22.67
CA GLU A 5 51.80 -14.66 -23.11
C GLU A 5 50.33 -15.01 -23.31
N LEU A 6 50.03 -16.21 -23.80
CA LEU A 6 48.68 -16.69 -23.97
C LEU A 6 47.99 -16.96 -22.62
N LYS A 7 48.72 -17.51 -21.65
CA LYS A 7 48.25 -17.67 -20.27
C LYS A 7 47.96 -16.32 -19.60
N GLN A 8 48.84 -15.37 -19.76
CA GLN A 8 48.70 -14.05 -19.17
C GLN A 8 47.44 -13.34 -19.75
N LYS A 9 47.25 -13.33 -21.06
CA LYS A 9 46.09 -12.78 -21.73
C LYS A 9 44.79 -13.48 -21.30
N TRP A 10 44.85 -14.79 -21.12
CA TRP A 10 43.69 -15.56 -20.65
C TRP A 10 43.33 -15.18 -19.21
N THR A 11 44.28 -14.99 -18.32
CA THR A 11 44.06 -14.54 -16.95
C THR A 11 43.47 -13.13 -16.92
N GLU A 12 44.02 -12.20 -17.70
CA GLU A 12 43.46 -10.83 -17.80
C GLU A 12 42.04 -10.81 -18.36
N LEU A 13 41.74 -11.65 -19.35
CA LEU A 13 40.41 -11.76 -19.92
C LEU A 13 39.40 -12.35 -18.91
N SER A 14 39.82 -13.38 -18.16
CA SER A 14 38.97 -13.97 -17.12
C SER A 14 38.65 -13.00 -15.99
N GLU A 15 39.64 -12.20 -15.55
CA GLU A 15 39.44 -11.14 -14.56
C GLU A 15 38.53 -10.02 -15.07
N GLN A 16 38.63 -9.65 -16.35
CA GLN A 16 37.71 -8.69 -16.95
C GLN A 16 36.26 -9.20 -17.06
N VAL A 17 36.10 -10.47 -17.42
CA VAL A 17 34.78 -11.11 -17.49
C VAL A 17 34.16 -11.15 -16.09
N GLU A 18 34.89 -11.60 -15.08
CA GLU A 18 34.39 -11.66 -13.69
C GLU A 18 34.04 -10.25 -13.17
N LYS A 19 34.87 -9.26 -13.44
CA LYS A 19 34.58 -7.87 -13.08
C LYS A 19 33.34 -7.32 -13.76
N ASN A 20 33.12 -7.64 -15.05
CA ASN A 20 31.96 -7.24 -15.79
C ASN A 20 30.69 -7.95 -15.27
N GLU A 21 30.76 -9.23 -14.91
CA GLU A 21 29.63 -9.95 -14.30
C GLU A 21 29.26 -9.35 -12.93
N LEU A 22 30.23 -9.05 -12.09
CA LEU A 22 29.99 -8.38 -10.82
C LEU A 22 29.36 -7.00 -11.01
N LEU A 23 29.83 -6.22 -11.98
CA LEU A 23 29.28 -4.91 -12.30
C LEU A 23 27.82 -5.02 -12.81
N ASN A 24 27.55 -5.94 -13.72
CA ASN A 24 26.22 -6.19 -14.23
C ASN A 24 25.27 -6.64 -13.11
N ARG A 25 25.73 -7.52 -12.23
CA ARG A 25 24.96 -7.96 -11.06
C ARG A 25 24.61 -6.80 -10.13
N GLN A 26 25.57 -5.90 -9.88
CA GLN A 26 25.35 -4.72 -9.06
C GLN A 26 24.31 -3.78 -9.68
N ILE A 27 24.41 -3.52 -10.97
CA ILE A 27 23.44 -2.69 -11.71
C ILE A 27 22.05 -3.28 -11.62
N ILE A 28 21.90 -4.60 -11.77
CA ILE A 28 20.60 -5.28 -11.67
C ILE A 28 20.02 -5.13 -10.26
N ILE A 29 20.86 -5.32 -9.22
CA ILE A 29 20.43 -5.15 -7.82
C ILE A 29 19.94 -3.71 -7.58
N ASP A 30 20.69 -2.71 -8.04
CA ASP A 30 20.35 -1.30 -7.87
C ASP A 30 19.04 -0.94 -8.62
N MET A 31 18.84 -1.47 -9.82
CA MET A 31 17.59 -1.31 -10.57
C MET A 31 16.39 -1.91 -9.84
N ILE A 32 16.54 -3.12 -9.30
CA ILE A 32 15.46 -3.78 -8.55
C ILE A 32 15.16 -3.02 -7.26
N GLN A 33 16.19 -2.54 -6.57
CA GLN A 33 16.04 -1.75 -5.34
C GLN A 33 15.35 -0.42 -5.62
N SER A 34 15.73 0.29 -6.66
CA SER A 34 15.08 1.52 -7.11
C SER A 34 13.60 1.29 -7.46
N LYS A 35 13.28 0.21 -8.15
CA LYS A 35 11.90 -0.18 -8.46
C LYS A 35 11.10 -0.47 -7.20
N LYS A 36 11.68 -1.20 -6.24
CA LYS A 36 11.08 -1.46 -4.91
C LYS A 36 10.75 -0.18 -4.17
N GLU A 37 11.70 0.75 -4.09
CA GLU A 37 11.52 2.05 -3.44
C GLU A 37 10.43 2.88 -4.10
N THR A 38 10.37 2.89 -5.43
CA THR A 38 9.34 3.60 -6.19
C THR A 38 7.93 3.09 -5.85
N HIS A 39 7.74 1.78 -5.74
CA HIS A 39 6.46 1.19 -5.36
C HIS A 39 6.07 1.57 -3.92
N LEU A 40 7.01 1.51 -2.98
CA LEU A 40 6.79 1.91 -1.59
C LEU A 40 6.45 3.40 -1.45
N GLN A 41 7.17 4.28 -2.16
CA GLN A 41 6.91 5.72 -2.13
C GLN A 41 5.52 6.05 -2.68
N LYS A 42 5.11 5.40 -3.79
CA LYS A 42 3.77 5.56 -4.35
C LYS A 42 2.70 5.10 -3.37
N GLN A 43 2.91 3.97 -2.67
CA GLN A 43 1.97 3.49 -1.67
C GLN A 43 1.91 4.42 -0.45
N LEU A 44 3.04 4.89 0.04
CA LEU A 44 3.12 5.84 1.16
C LEU A 44 2.39 7.16 0.86
N ARG A 45 2.44 7.61 -0.40
CA ARG A 45 1.69 8.79 -0.83
C ARG A 45 0.18 8.57 -0.75
N VAL A 46 -0.30 7.38 -1.16
CA VAL A 46 -1.73 7.02 -1.05
C VAL A 46 -2.17 6.98 0.41
N GLU A 47 -1.38 6.36 1.28
CA GLU A 47 -1.69 6.32 2.71
C GLU A 47 -1.76 7.72 3.35
N LYS A 48 -0.85 8.62 2.96
CA LYS A 48 -0.90 10.02 3.42
C LYS A 48 -2.14 10.75 2.92
N MET A 49 -2.55 10.53 1.66
CA MET A 49 -3.80 11.10 1.15
C MET A 49 -5.02 10.56 1.90
N ALA A 50 -5.04 9.26 2.21
CA ALA A 50 -6.11 8.65 2.99
C ALA A 50 -6.25 9.28 4.38
N PHE A 51 -5.13 9.58 5.06
CA PHE A 51 -5.16 10.35 6.32
C PHE A 51 -5.79 11.75 6.15
N GLY A 52 -5.45 12.44 5.08
CA GLY A 52 -6.04 13.76 4.78
C GLY A 52 -7.56 13.67 4.60
N VAL A 53 -8.03 12.69 3.84
CA VAL A 53 -9.46 12.46 3.62
C VAL A 53 -10.19 12.08 4.92
N LEU A 54 -9.60 11.18 5.72
CA LEU A 54 -10.18 10.80 7.02
C LEU A 54 -10.20 11.97 8.00
N GLY A 55 -9.19 12.83 7.99
CA GLY A 55 -9.15 14.05 8.80
C GLY A 55 -10.25 15.05 8.44
N LEU A 56 -10.49 15.26 7.14
CA LEU A 56 -11.61 16.06 6.65
C LEU A 56 -12.96 15.46 7.07
N PHE A 57 -13.10 14.14 6.95
CA PHE A 57 -14.32 13.44 7.35
C PHE A 57 -14.57 13.56 8.87
N LEU A 58 -13.53 13.43 9.68
CA LEU A 58 -13.61 13.69 11.12
C LEU A 58 -14.09 15.12 11.41
N GLY A 59 -13.56 16.12 10.72
CA GLY A 59 -14.02 17.52 10.85
C GLY A 59 -15.51 17.68 10.54
N ILE A 60 -16.00 17.03 9.48
CA ILE A 60 -17.43 17.03 9.11
C ILE A 60 -18.27 16.37 10.22
N VAL A 61 -17.84 15.21 10.73
CA VAL A 61 -18.55 14.50 11.80
C VAL A 61 -18.58 15.33 13.08
N CYS A 62 -17.48 15.97 13.47
CA CYS A 62 -17.46 16.89 14.62
C CYS A 62 -18.39 18.09 14.43
N TYR A 63 -18.42 18.65 13.23
CA TYR A 63 -19.33 19.76 12.91
C TYR A 63 -20.80 19.33 12.99
N THR A 64 -21.18 18.17 12.42
CA THR A 64 -22.55 17.64 12.49
C THR A 64 -22.97 17.34 13.93
N PHE A 65 -22.02 16.85 14.75
CA PHE A 65 -22.22 16.61 16.16
C PHE A 65 -22.51 17.93 16.92
N TRP A 66 -21.70 18.96 16.69
CA TRP A 66 -21.88 20.26 17.34
C TRP A 66 -23.22 20.91 16.97
N ARG A 67 -23.61 20.83 15.70
CA ARG A 67 -24.86 21.46 15.20
C ARG A 67 -26.10 20.62 15.48
N ASN A 68 -26.00 19.46 16.09
CA ASN A 68 -27.10 18.52 16.32
C ASN A 68 -27.93 18.24 15.04
N VAL A 69 -27.26 18.14 13.90
CA VAL A 69 -27.91 17.95 12.59
C VAL A 69 -28.50 16.55 12.46
N ALA A 70 -27.91 15.58 13.15
CA ALA A 70 -28.33 14.18 13.14
C ALA A 70 -28.74 13.71 14.54
N PRO A 71 -29.61 12.68 14.65
CA PRO A 71 -29.94 12.05 15.93
C PRO A 71 -28.67 11.63 16.69
N GLY A 72 -28.64 11.83 18.00
CA GLY A 72 -27.46 11.64 18.82
C GLY A 72 -26.80 10.28 18.65
N TRP A 73 -27.56 9.20 18.52
CA TRP A 73 -27.01 7.84 18.33
C TRP A 73 -26.26 7.68 17.00
N ILE A 74 -26.70 8.33 15.92
CA ILE A 74 -25.99 8.32 14.62
C ILE A 74 -24.68 9.08 14.74
N SER A 75 -24.69 10.24 15.41
CA SER A 75 -23.50 11.06 15.61
C SER A 75 -22.41 10.29 16.38
N TRP A 76 -22.78 9.59 17.45
CA TRP A 76 -21.87 8.73 18.20
C TRP A 76 -21.36 7.55 17.38
N TYR A 77 -22.24 6.93 16.58
CA TYR A 77 -21.84 5.84 15.71
C TYR A 77 -20.83 6.28 14.65
N LEU A 78 -21.08 7.42 13.98
CA LEU A 78 -20.16 8.01 13.00
C LEU A 78 -18.81 8.36 13.63
N LEU A 79 -18.80 8.93 14.82
CA LEU A 79 -17.58 9.26 15.53
C LEU A 79 -16.76 7.99 15.84
N GLY A 80 -17.40 6.96 16.36
CA GLY A 80 -16.78 5.67 16.62
C GLY A 80 -16.21 5.03 15.35
N MET A 81 -16.95 5.09 14.24
CA MET A 81 -16.53 4.61 12.92
C MET A 81 -15.26 5.33 12.43
N VAL A 82 -15.22 6.66 12.52
CA VAL A 82 -14.05 7.42 12.06
C VAL A 82 -12.83 7.14 12.94
N ILE A 83 -13.00 7.05 14.26
CA ILE A 83 -11.91 6.68 15.18
C ILE A 83 -11.36 5.28 14.80
N TRP A 84 -12.24 4.30 14.55
CA TRP A 84 -11.84 2.98 14.12
C TRP A 84 -11.04 3.00 12.82
N LEU A 85 -11.53 3.72 11.80
CA LEU A 85 -10.85 3.86 10.52
C LEU A 85 -9.47 4.53 10.67
N LEU A 86 -9.36 5.55 11.52
CA LEU A 86 -8.07 6.21 11.82
C LEU A 86 -7.09 5.26 12.50
N LEU A 87 -7.54 4.41 13.42
CA LEU A 87 -6.68 3.40 14.04
C LEU A 87 -6.16 2.40 13.02
N MET A 88 -7.02 1.85 12.16
CA MET A 88 -6.62 0.92 11.10
C MET A 88 -5.67 1.58 10.10
N GLN A 89 -5.95 2.81 9.69
CA GLN A 89 -5.08 3.58 8.81
C GLN A 89 -3.70 3.83 9.42
N THR A 90 -3.64 4.12 10.72
CA THR A 90 -2.37 4.30 11.44
C THR A 90 -1.55 3.03 11.46
N LEU A 91 -2.18 1.87 11.67
CA LEU A 91 -1.49 0.57 11.63
C LEU A 91 -0.94 0.27 10.23
N MET A 92 -1.74 0.49 9.18
CA MET A 92 -1.32 0.30 7.79
C MET A 92 -0.14 1.22 7.43
N PHE A 93 -0.24 2.49 7.78
CA PHE A 93 0.83 3.47 7.57
C PHE A 93 2.12 3.06 8.28
N ARG A 94 2.03 2.63 9.55
CA ARG A 94 3.18 2.17 10.34
C ARG A 94 3.90 1.00 9.67
N ILE A 95 3.16 0.01 9.14
CA ILE A 95 3.76 -1.15 8.46
C ILE A 95 4.53 -0.69 7.21
N ILE A 96 3.91 0.13 6.36
CA ILE A 96 4.56 0.63 5.13
C ILE A 96 5.76 1.54 5.45
N TYR A 97 5.63 2.38 6.46
CA TYR A 97 6.73 3.25 6.90
C TYR A 97 7.93 2.44 7.40
N THR A 98 7.69 1.41 8.19
CA THR A 98 8.75 0.52 8.67
C THR A 98 9.42 -0.25 7.53
N LEU A 99 8.64 -0.71 6.53
CA LEU A 99 9.20 -1.34 5.32
C LEU A 99 10.12 -0.40 4.53
N LYS A 100 9.92 0.91 4.63
CA LYS A 100 10.78 1.91 3.97
C LYS A 100 12.06 2.19 4.76
N THR A 101 11.97 2.28 6.09
CA THR A 101 13.05 2.79 6.95
C THR A 101 14.01 1.71 7.41
N VAL A 102 13.57 0.46 7.51
CA VAL A 102 14.37 -0.62 8.06
C VAL A 102 14.85 -1.54 6.94
N THR A 103 16.17 -1.63 6.80
CA THR A 103 16.85 -2.62 5.93
C THR A 103 16.85 -3.99 6.63
N GLU A 104 15.68 -4.59 6.76
CA GLU A 104 15.51 -5.92 7.34
C GLU A 104 15.89 -7.02 6.35
N HIS A 105 16.10 -8.23 6.88
CA HIS A 105 16.22 -9.43 6.06
C HIS A 105 14.99 -9.58 5.14
N VAL A 106 15.22 -10.00 3.90
CA VAL A 106 14.20 -10.15 2.85
C VAL A 106 12.97 -10.92 3.33
N GLU A 107 13.17 -11.95 4.15
CA GLU A 107 12.08 -12.75 4.71
C GLU A 107 11.17 -11.96 5.67
N GLN A 108 11.72 -11.08 6.48
CA GLN A 108 10.93 -10.21 7.38
C GLN A 108 10.14 -9.16 6.58
N GLN A 109 10.75 -8.61 5.53
CA GLN A 109 10.03 -7.70 4.62
C GLN A 109 8.83 -8.40 3.95
N TYR A 110 9.00 -9.65 3.53
CA TYR A 110 7.92 -10.44 2.96
C TYR A 110 6.79 -10.70 3.96
N LYS A 111 7.09 -11.10 5.19
CA LYS A 111 6.09 -11.31 6.27
C LYS A 111 5.32 -10.02 6.56
N ARG A 112 5.99 -8.88 6.65
CA ARG A 112 5.33 -7.57 6.88
C ARG A 112 4.44 -7.16 5.71
N LEU A 113 4.87 -7.43 4.48
CA LEU A 113 4.04 -7.17 3.30
C LEU A 113 2.77 -8.02 3.29
N GLN A 114 2.88 -9.28 3.69
CA GLN A 114 1.73 -10.17 3.85
C GLN A 114 0.78 -9.66 4.94
N SER A 115 1.31 -9.25 6.09
CA SER A 115 0.51 -8.65 7.17
C SER A 115 -0.21 -7.38 6.71
N TYR A 116 0.45 -6.52 5.95
CA TYR A 116 -0.18 -5.34 5.36
C TYR A 116 -1.35 -5.73 4.45
N LYS A 117 -1.17 -6.71 3.56
CA LYS A 117 -2.21 -7.17 2.64
C LYS A 117 -3.42 -7.75 3.39
N VAL A 118 -3.18 -8.55 4.43
CA VAL A 118 -4.24 -9.10 5.27
C VAL A 118 -4.99 -7.99 6.00
N LEU A 119 -4.27 -7.04 6.60
CA LEU A 119 -4.86 -5.90 7.29
C LEU A 119 -5.68 -5.03 6.33
N MET A 120 -5.18 -4.77 5.13
CA MET A 120 -5.90 -4.04 4.09
C MET A 120 -7.22 -4.73 3.72
N ASN A 121 -7.20 -6.03 3.44
CA ASN A 121 -8.41 -6.79 3.12
C ASN A 121 -9.42 -6.77 4.27
N LEU A 122 -8.93 -6.94 5.49
CA LEU A 122 -9.75 -6.94 6.70
C LEU A 122 -10.39 -5.55 6.91
N THR A 123 -9.62 -4.48 6.78
CA THR A 123 -10.13 -3.11 6.86
C THR A 123 -11.20 -2.85 5.81
N TYR A 124 -11.03 -3.34 4.59
CA TYR A 124 -12.02 -3.23 3.52
C TYR A 124 -13.34 -3.89 3.90
N ILE A 125 -13.31 -5.16 4.29
CA ILE A 125 -14.52 -5.92 4.66
C ILE A 125 -15.24 -5.23 5.82
N PHE A 126 -14.50 -4.88 6.88
CA PHE A 126 -15.08 -4.22 8.05
C PHE A 126 -15.66 -2.84 7.72
N SER A 127 -14.99 -2.06 6.84
CA SER A 127 -15.50 -0.75 6.43
C SER A 127 -16.86 -0.86 5.77
N TYR A 128 -17.09 -1.84 4.89
CA TYR A 128 -18.40 -2.06 4.28
C TYR A 128 -19.46 -2.51 5.28
N VAL A 129 -19.10 -3.42 6.19
CA VAL A 129 -20.02 -3.87 7.24
C VAL A 129 -20.45 -2.71 8.16
N ILE A 130 -19.50 -1.84 8.52
CA ILE A 130 -19.75 -0.72 9.43
C ILE A 130 -20.51 0.42 8.71
N ILE A 131 -20.26 0.69 7.42
CA ILE A 131 -20.91 1.80 6.71
C ILE A 131 -22.36 1.46 6.31
N THR A 132 -22.68 0.19 6.11
CA THR A 132 -24.01 -0.26 5.66
C THR A 132 -25.16 0.22 6.57
N PRO A 133 -25.10 0.09 7.92
CA PRO A 133 -26.15 0.60 8.80
C PRO A 133 -26.36 2.11 8.69
N VAL A 134 -25.28 2.85 8.47
CA VAL A 134 -25.34 4.32 8.28
C VAL A 134 -26.08 4.66 7.00
N ILE A 135 -25.77 3.99 5.91
CA ILE A 135 -26.45 4.18 4.62
C ILE A 135 -27.95 3.90 4.77
N ILE A 136 -28.32 2.80 5.41
CA ILE A 136 -29.71 2.43 5.65
C ILE A 136 -30.41 3.51 6.52
N ALA A 137 -29.77 3.97 7.59
CA ALA A 137 -30.30 5.00 8.46
C ALA A 137 -30.55 6.33 7.71
N PHE A 138 -29.61 6.73 6.84
CA PHE A 138 -29.78 7.93 6.02
C PHE A 138 -30.95 7.80 5.05
N PHE A 139 -31.16 6.66 4.41
CA PHE A 139 -32.30 6.41 3.55
C PHE A 139 -33.63 6.47 4.31
N TYR A 140 -33.63 6.08 5.58
CA TYR A 140 -34.86 6.05 6.40
C TYR A 140 -35.22 7.43 6.95
N ILE A 141 -34.20 8.22 7.36
CA ILE A 141 -34.41 9.51 8.01
C ILE A 141 -34.76 10.61 7.00
N TRP A 142 -34.08 10.65 5.87
CA TRP A 142 -34.28 11.68 4.87
C TRP A 142 -35.15 11.23 3.73
N HIS A 143 -36.40 11.74 3.75
CA HIS A 143 -37.45 11.39 2.76
C HIS A 143 -37.32 12.21 1.46
N ASN A 144 -36.45 13.21 1.39
CA ASN A 144 -36.28 14.05 0.20
C ASN A 144 -35.68 13.24 -0.98
N PRO A 145 -36.40 13.14 -2.13
CA PRO A 145 -35.95 12.35 -3.27
C PRO A 145 -34.62 12.87 -3.88
N LEU A 146 -34.40 14.19 -3.92
CA LEU A 146 -33.16 14.77 -4.39
C LEU A 146 -31.98 14.32 -3.53
N PHE A 147 -32.11 14.34 -2.21
CA PHE A 147 -31.07 13.90 -1.29
C PHE A 147 -30.76 12.42 -1.48
N ARG A 148 -31.77 11.56 -1.65
CA ARG A 148 -31.57 10.12 -1.90
C ARG A 148 -30.81 9.88 -3.20
N THR A 149 -31.14 10.61 -4.27
CA THR A 149 -30.43 10.49 -5.55
C THR A 149 -28.97 10.89 -5.43
N VAL A 150 -28.70 12.02 -4.78
CA VAL A 150 -27.31 12.48 -4.53
C VAL A 150 -26.54 11.46 -3.70
N LEU A 151 -27.16 10.90 -2.66
CA LEU A 151 -26.56 9.88 -1.81
C LEU A 151 -26.22 8.61 -2.62
N CYS A 152 -27.13 8.13 -3.47
CA CYS A 152 -26.88 6.99 -4.36
C CYS A 152 -25.69 7.25 -5.29
N VAL A 153 -25.60 8.43 -5.89
CA VAL A 153 -24.48 8.81 -6.78
C VAL A 153 -23.16 8.84 -5.99
N MET A 154 -23.16 9.41 -4.77
CA MET A 154 -21.98 9.44 -3.91
C MET A 154 -21.52 8.04 -3.50
N ILE A 155 -22.46 7.15 -3.17
CA ILE A 155 -22.18 5.75 -2.82
C ILE A 155 -21.55 5.03 -4.04
N LEU A 156 -22.13 5.16 -5.22
CA LEU A 156 -21.60 4.56 -6.45
C LEU A 156 -20.20 5.10 -6.77
N ALA A 157 -20.01 6.41 -6.67
CA ALA A 157 -18.69 7.03 -6.89
C ALA A 157 -17.66 6.53 -5.86
N GLY A 158 -18.06 6.34 -4.59
CA GLY A 158 -17.23 5.76 -3.54
C GLY A 158 -16.82 4.33 -3.88
N PHE A 159 -17.76 3.47 -4.25
CA PHE A 159 -17.46 2.08 -4.65
C PHE A 159 -16.51 2.00 -5.85
N LEU A 160 -16.73 2.83 -6.87
CA LEU A 160 -15.83 2.88 -8.03
C LEU A 160 -14.43 3.36 -7.63
N GLY A 161 -14.34 4.41 -6.83
CA GLY A 161 -13.07 4.92 -6.32
C GLY A 161 -12.31 3.87 -5.52
N ASP A 162 -12.99 3.20 -4.61
CA ASP A 162 -12.44 2.13 -3.79
C ASP A 162 -11.95 0.95 -4.64
N TYR A 163 -12.75 0.51 -5.62
CA TYR A 163 -12.35 -0.56 -6.54
C TYR A 163 -11.05 -0.20 -7.28
N PHE A 164 -10.94 1.02 -7.78
CA PHE A 164 -9.73 1.49 -8.47
C PHE A 164 -8.51 1.54 -7.53
N ILE A 165 -8.68 2.07 -6.34
CA ILE A 165 -7.60 2.17 -5.34
C ILE A 165 -7.14 0.79 -4.92
N TYR A 166 -8.09 -0.13 -4.64
CA TYR A 166 -7.78 -1.49 -4.22
C TYR A 166 -7.02 -2.25 -5.31
N HIS A 167 -7.50 -2.21 -6.55
CA HIS A 167 -6.84 -2.88 -7.68
C HIS A 167 -5.43 -2.35 -7.90
N LYS A 168 -5.26 -1.04 -7.94
CA LYS A 168 -3.96 -0.38 -8.13
C LYS A 168 -2.99 -0.63 -6.97
N THR A 169 -3.49 -0.73 -5.74
CA THR A 169 -2.70 -1.11 -4.56
C THR A 169 -2.26 -2.57 -4.67
N GLY A 170 -3.15 -3.47 -5.09
CA GLY A 170 -2.82 -4.88 -5.34
C GLY A 170 -1.67 -5.05 -6.33
N ASP A 171 -1.67 -4.30 -7.43
CA ASP A 171 -0.61 -4.33 -8.44
C ASP A 171 0.73 -3.80 -7.91
N ARG A 172 0.69 -2.73 -7.11
CA ARG A 172 1.90 -2.19 -6.46
C ARG A 172 2.51 -3.19 -5.48
N LEU A 173 1.66 -3.86 -4.68
CA LEU A 173 2.11 -4.88 -3.74
C LEU A 173 2.68 -6.12 -4.45
N LYS A 174 2.10 -6.51 -5.59
CA LYS A 174 2.68 -7.56 -6.46
C LYS A 174 4.05 -7.13 -6.98
N GLY A 175 4.16 -5.95 -7.57
CA GLY A 175 5.43 -5.43 -8.08
C GLY A 175 6.52 -5.33 -7.00
N PHE A 176 6.15 -4.93 -5.78
CA PHE A 176 7.07 -4.96 -4.64
C PHE A 176 7.50 -6.39 -4.28
N ARG A 177 6.56 -7.31 -4.17
CA ARG A 177 6.82 -8.72 -3.87
C ARG A 177 7.77 -9.36 -4.89
N ASP A 178 7.53 -9.10 -6.17
CA ASP A 178 8.32 -9.66 -7.25
C ASP A 178 9.75 -9.08 -7.23
N ALA A 179 9.91 -7.80 -6.92
CA ALA A 179 11.22 -7.18 -6.71
C ALA A 179 11.96 -7.78 -5.50
N VAL A 180 11.26 -8.04 -4.39
CA VAL A 180 11.85 -8.69 -3.20
C VAL A 180 12.29 -10.12 -3.51
N ARG A 181 11.50 -10.90 -4.25
CA ARG A 181 11.87 -12.26 -4.69
C ARG A 181 13.09 -12.24 -5.60
N ALA A 182 13.10 -11.37 -6.61
CA ALA A 182 14.24 -11.24 -7.52
C ALA A 182 15.54 -10.89 -6.77
N LEU A 183 15.48 -10.03 -5.74
CA LEU A 183 16.62 -9.75 -4.86
C LEU A 183 17.06 -10.97 -4.05
N GLN A 184 16.13 -11.80 -3.60
CA GLN A 184 16.42 -13.01 -2.86
C GLN A 184 17.11 -14.03 -3.75
N ASP A 185 16.62 -14.26 -4.96
CA ASP A 185 17.18 -15.20 -5.94
C ASP A 185 18.60 -14.80 -6.33
N LEU A 186 18.83 -13.51 -6.57
CA LEU A 186 20.17 -12.98 -6.84
C LEU A 186 21.16 -13.14 -5.66
N LYS A 187 20.69 -13.00 -4.40
CA LYS A 187 21.52 -13.16 -3.20
C LYS A 187 21.82 -14.62 -2.90
N SER A 188 20.89 -15.53 -3.18
CA SER A 188 21.06 -16.96 -2.95
C SER A 188 21.94 -17.66 -3.98
N GLY A 189 22.36 -16.95 -5.05
CA GLY A 189 23.21 -17.52 -6.12
C GLY A 189 22.48 -18.56 -6.99
N LYS A 190 21.15 -18.70 -6.85
CA LYS A 190 20.35 -19.53 -7.72
C LYS A 190 20.09 -18.76 -9.02
N GLN A 191 21.04 -18.83 -9.95
CA GLN A 191 20.77 -18.63 -11.37
C GLN A 191 20.68 -20.01 -11.98
N GLU A 192 19.49 -20.33 -12.52
CA GLU A 192 19.37 -21.35 -13.55
C GLU A 192 20.03 -20.88 -14.83
#